data_b33b53d86d91ca485b80c40937a1089b
#
_entry.id   b33b53d86d91ca485b80c40937a1089b
#
_cell.length_a   1.000
_cell.length_b   1.000
_cell.length_c   1.000
_cell.angle_alpha   90.00
_cell.angle_beta   90.00
_cell.angle_gamma   90.00
#
_symmetry.space_group_name_H-M   'P 1'
#
loop_
_entity.id
_entity.type
_entity.pdbx_description
1 polymer ?
#
loop_
_entity_poly.entity_id
_entity_poly.type
_entity_poly.pdbx_seq_one_letter_code
_entity_poly.pdbx_strand_id
1 'polypeptide(L)'
;MTKQKTPLKQAEMPSKYDKLSSLKDDGFRRLTGVSRRVFTLMVETLTVADTQKKAKGGRKSKRCIEDRLLMALEYLREYRTYFHIAQNYGISESNAYKICKWVEDTLVKDKRFALPGRKALQDSETEYEVVLIDASESPVERPKKDKSAITLAKRNVIHSKPRSL
;
A
#
# COMPACT_ATOMS: atom_id res chain seq x y z
N MET A 1 -33.42 43.83 -9.06
CA MET A 1 -32.62 43.53 -7.83
C MET A 1 -31.98 42.18 -7.98
N THR A 2 -30.75 42.12 -8.45
CA THR A 2 -30.00 40.93 -8.77
C THR A 2 -29.16 40.52 -7.54
N LYS A 3 -29.54 39.48 -6.83
CA LYS A 3 -28.76 38.95 -5.70
C LYS A 3 -27.48 38.27 -6.21
N GLN A 4 -26.36 38.97 -6.03
CA GLN A 4 -25.03 38.38 -6.20
C GLN A 4 -24.82 37.28 -5.15
N LYS A 5 -24.80 36.04 -5.57
CA LYS A 5 -24.31 34.92 -4.76
C LYS A 5 -22.78 35.02 -4.68
N THR A 6 -22.29 35.52 -3.56
CA THR A 6 -20.87 35.42 -3.21
C THR A 6 -20.52 33.93 -3.07
N PRO A 7 -19.53 33.40 -3.80
CA PRO A 7 -19.11 32.01 -3.61
C PRO A 7 -18.42 31.91 -2.26
N LEU A 8 -19.05 31.18 -1.32
CA LEU A 8 -18.40 30.76 -0.09
C LEU A 8 -17.12 30.01 -0.46
N LYS A 9 -15.96 30.62 -0.20
CA LYS A 9 -14.67 29.93 -0.20
C LYS A 9 -14.81 28.73 0.74
N GLN A 10 -14.90 27.52 0.16
CA GLN A 10 -14.79 26.30 0.94
C GLN A 10 -13.44 26.36 1.64
N ALA A 11 -13.43 26.47 2.96
CA ALA A 11 -12.23 26.38 3.77
C ALA A 11 -11.52 25.07 3.39
N GLU A 12 -10.35 25.17 2.80
CA GLU A 12 -9.51 24.01 2.50
C GLU A 12 -9.19 23.35 3.84
N MET A 13 -9.69 22.15 4.04
CA MET A 13 -9.36 21.36 5.22
C MET A 13 -7.83 21.17 5.24
N PRO A 14 -7.16 21.48 6.36
CA PRO A 14 -5.71 21.36 6.44
C PRO A 14 -5.29 19.94 6.05
N SER A 15 -4.24 19.84 5.24
CA SER A 15 -3.69 18.56 4.82
C SER A 15 -3.24 17.77 6.06
N LYS A 16 -3.51 16.48 6.08
CA LYS A 16 -2.99 15.59 7.13
C LYS A 16 -1.46 15.52 7.07
N TYR A 17 -0.91 15.61 5.87
CA TYR A 17 0.52 15.64 5.65
C TYR A 17 1.20 16.82 6.36
N ASP A 18 0.58 17.99 6.41
CA ASP A 18 1.15 19.16 7.11
C ASP A 18 1.43 18.87 8.58
N LYS A 19 0.52 18.14 9.25
CA LYS A 19 0.70 17.72 10.64
C LYS A 19 1.81 16.68 10.80
N LEU A 20 1.96 15.77 9.81
CA LEU A 20 2.96 14.71 9.83
C LEU A 20 4.35 15.22 9.45
N SER A 21 4.43 16.25 8.61
CA SER A 21 5.69 16.83 8.16
C SER A 21 6.53 17.42 9.31
N SER A 22 5.88 17.92 10.37
CA SER A 22 6.52 18.48 11.57
C SER A 22 7.08 17.43 12.54
N LEU A 23 6.76 16.16 12.37
CA LEU A 23 7.25 15.08 13.24
C LEU A 23 8.72 14.78 13.01
N LYS A 24 9.41 14.25 14.04
CA LYS A 24 10.73 13.63 13.88
C LYS A 24 10.64 12.38 13.00
N ASP A 25 11.76 11.96 12.41
CA ASP A 25 11.79 10.83 11.46
C ASP A 25 11.26 9.52 12.05
N ASP A 26 11.56 9.23 13.31
CA ASP A 26 11.01 8.05 13.99
C ASP A 26 9.49 8.11 14.13
N GLY A 27 8.95 9.27 14.52
CA GLY A 27 7.51 9.49 14.62
C GLY A 27 6.82 9.37 13.26
N PHE A 28 7.43 9.94 12.22
CA PHE A 28 6.96 9.84 10.86
C PHE A 28 6.92 8.37 10.39
N ARG A 29 8.02 7.62 10.58
CA ARG A 29 8.09 6.21 10.20
C ARG A 29 7.11 5.35 10.99
N ARG A 30 6.91 5.64 12.28
CA ARG A 30 5.93 4.92 13.11
C ARG A 30 4.49 5.13 12.63
N LEU A 31 4.16 6.29 12.08
CA LEU A 31 2.81 6.59 11.57
C LEU A 31 2.60 6.13 10.13
N THR A 32 3.60 6.30 9.25
CA THR A 32 3.46 6.00 7.82
C THR A 32 3.91 4.59 7.44
N GLY A 33 4.76 3.95 8.26
CA GLY A 33 5.38 2.66 7.95
C GLY A 33 6.62 2.76 7.06
N VAL A 34 6.92 3.93 6.49
CA VAL A 34 8.02 4.15 5.55
C VAL A 34 8.92 5.29 6.02
N SER A 35 10.20 5.27 5.59
CA SER A 35 11.10 6.39 5.84
C SER A 35 10.70 7.60 4.98
N ARG A 36 11.10 8.82 5.40
CA ARG A 36 10.83 10.05 4.61
C ARG A 36 11.39 9.97 3.20
N ARG A 37 12.60 9.40 3.04
CA ARG A 37 13.21 9.22 1.73
C ARG A 37 12.33 8.38 0.80
N VAL A 38 11.82 7.26 1.30
CA VAL A 38 10.93 6.38 0.53
C VAL A 38 9.59 7.07 0.25
N PHE A 39 9.04 7.77 1.24
CA PHE A 39 7.80 8.54 1.07
C PHE A 39 7.93 9.60 -0.03
N THR A 40 9.02 10.38 -0.03
CA THR A 40 9.29 11.38 -1.08
C THR A 40 9.37 10.73 -2.46
N LEU A 41 10.08 9.62 -2.58
CA LEU A 41 10.19 8.88 -3.83
C LEU A 41 8.82 8.38 -4.35
N MET A 42 7.95 7.91 -3.44
CA MET A 42 6.57 7.53 -3.78
C MET A 42 5.76 8.74 -4.26
N VAL A 43 5.87 9.88 -3.59
CA VAL A 43 5.18 11.14 -3.97
C VAL A 43 5.62 11.59 -5.36
N GLU A 44 6.91 11.56 -5.67
CA GLU A 44 7.43 11.91 -7.00
C GLU A 44 6.81 11.01 -8.08
N THR A 45 6.81 9.69 -7.87
CA THR A 45 6.20 8.73 -8.79
C THR A 45 4.72 9.03 -9.03
N LEU A 46 3.98 9.27 -7.95
CA LEU A 46 2.55 9.56 -8.03
C LEU A 46 2.28 10.91 -8.71
N THR A 47 3.15 11.90 -8.50
CA THR A 47 3.04 13.22 -9.13
C THR A 47 3.18 13.13 -10.64
N VAL A 48 4.17 12.37 -11.12
CA VAL A 48 4.35 12.11 -12.55
C VAL A 48 3.11 11.43 -13.14
N ALA A 49 2.60 10.40 -12.47
CA ALA A 49 1.41 9.67 -12.94
C ALA A 49 0.14 10.55 -12.92
N ASP A 50 -0.03 11.40 -11.90
CA ASP A 50 -1.17 12.32 -11.81
C ASP A 50 -1.10 13.39 -12.91
N THR A 51 0.09 13.90 -13.24
CA THR A 51 0.31 14.84 -14.34
C THR A 51 -0.04 14.21 -15.69
N GLN A 52 0.42 12.99 -15.94
CA GLN A 52 0.09 12.26 -17.17
C GLN A 52 -1.42 11.98 -17.29
N LYS A 53 -2.07 11.64 -16.18
CA LYS A 53 -3.52 11.45 -16.13
C LYS A 53 -4.27 12.75 -16.43
N LYS A 54 -3.81 13.87 -15.87
CA LYS A 54 -4.42 15.19 -16.06
C LYS A 54 -4.21 15.77 -17.45
N ALA A 55 -3.13 15.41 -18.13
CA ALA A 55 -2.91 15.78 -19.53
C ALA A 55 -4.02 15.28 -20.45
N LYS A 56 -4.71 14.20 -20.08
CA LYS A 56 -5.89 13.66 -20.79
C LYS A 56 -7.20 14.39 -20.45
N GLY A 57 -7.15 15.40 -19.59
CA GLY A 57 -8.32 16.14 -19.10
C GLY A 57 -8.90 15.55 -17.79
N GLY A 58 -9.91 16.21 -17.26
CA GLY A 58 -10.64 15.80 -16.07
C GLY A 58 -10.53 16.80 -14.90
N ARG A 59 -11.41 16.59 -13.90
CA ARG A 59 -11.46 17.46 -12.71
C ARG A 59 -10.23 17.28 -11.84
N LYS A 60 -9.66 18.38 -11.34
CA LYS A 60 -8.57 18.34 -10.35
C LYS A 60 -9.01 17.61 -9.07
N SER A 61 -8.13 16.77 -8.51
CA SER A 61 -8.36 16.13 -7.23
C SER A 61 -8.46 17.19 -6.12
N LYS A 62 -9.39 17.01 -5.17
CA LYS A 62 -9.52 17.89 -4.00
C LYS A 62 -8.42 17.64 -2.95
N ARG A 63 -7.73 16.51 -3.01
CA ARG A 63 -6.68 16.13 -2.07
C ARG A 63 -5.32 16.17 -2.73
N CYS A 64 -4.31 16.64 -2.01
CA CYS A 64 -2.91 16.62 -2.44
C CYS A 64 -2.41 15.17 -2.62
N ILE A 65 -1.30 15.01 -3.29
CA ILE A 65 -0.71 13.68 -3.57
C ILE A 65 -0.28 13.00 -2.27
N GLU A 66 0.28 13.75 -1.35
CA GLU A 66 0.75 13.29 -0.05
C GLU A 66 -0.40 12.69 0.77
N ASP A 67 -1.55 13.39 0.86
CA ASP A 67 -2.73 12.86 1.56
C ASP A 67 -3.26 11.60 0.90
N ARG A 68 -3.22 11.52 -0.44
CA ARG A 68 -3.65 10.32 -1.18
C ARG A 68 -2.73 9.13 -0.92
N LEU A 69 -1.42 9.37 -0.81
CA LEU A 69 -0.45 8.35 -0.43
C LEU A 69 -0.68 7.91 1.02
N LEU A 70 -0.90 8.85 1.94
CA LEU A 70 -1.19 8.54 3.34
C LEU A 70 -2.43 7.66 3.50
N MET A 71 -3.51 7.90 2.72
CA MET A 71 -4.70 7.04 2.73
C MET A 71 -4.35 5.58 2.38
N ALA A 72 -3.53 5.38 1.34
CA ALA A 72 -3.11 4.05 0.92
C ALA A 72 -2.21 3.37 1.98
N LEU A 73 -1.30 4.12 2.59
CA LEU A 73 -0.43 3.60 3.66
C LEU A 73 -1.23 3.24 4.93
N GLU A 74 -2.24 4.05 5.32
CA GLU A 74 -3.16 3.73 6.41
C GLU A 74 -3.94 2.43 6.12
N TYR A 75 -4.39 2.25 4.88
CA TYR A 75 -5.09 1.04 4.47
C TYR A 75 -4.19 -0.21 4.56
N LEU A 76 -3.01 -0.15 3.98
CA LEU A 76 -2.08 -1.29 3.92
C LEU A 76 -1.48 -1.66 5.28
N ARG A 77 -1.18 -0.68 6.12
CA ARG A 77 -0.49 -0.90 7.38
C ARG A 77 -1.43 -1.19 8.54
N GLU A 78 -2.49 -0.39 8.67
CA GLU A 78 -3.39 -0.45 9.83
C GLU A 78 -4.63 -1.30 9.55
N TYR A 79 -4.78 -1.82 8.33
CA TYR A 79 -5.96 -2.58 7.87
C TYR A 79 -7.28 -1.84 8.13
N ARG A 80 -7.26 -0.50 8.08
CA ARG A 80 -8.46 0.31 8.24
C ARG A 80 -9.39 0.12 7.07
N THR A 81 -10.70 0.04 7.34
CA THR A 81 -11.70 0.00 6.27
C THR A 81 -11.74 1.31 5.50
N TYR A 82 -12.12 1.27 4.23
CA TYR A 82 -12.30 2.47 3.40
C TYR A 82 -13.29 3.45 4.02
N PHE A 83 -14.29 2.97 4.78
CA PHE A 83 -15.21 3.80 5.53
C PHE A 83 -14.48 4.67 6.57
N HIS A 84 -13.61 4.07 7.40
CA HIS A 84 -12.85 4.81 8.41
C HIS A 84 -11.90 5.84 7.76
N ILE A 85 -11.21 5.45 6.69
CA ILE A 85 -10.34 6.36 5.94
C ILE A 85 -11.16 7.51 5.36
N ALA A 86 -12.31 7.22 4.76
CA ALA A 86 -13.20 8.22 4.19
C ALA A 86 -13.65 9.26 5.22
N GLN A 87 -14.04 8.82 6.42
CA GLN A 87 -14.41 9.72 7.52
C GLN A 87 -13.23 10.59 7.96
N ASN A 88 -12.03 10.01 8.11
CA ASN A 88 -10.83 10.73 8.53
C ASN A 88 -10.40 11.82 7.55
N TYR A 89 -10.66 11.62 6.26
CA TYR A 89 -10.27 12.56 5.20
C TYR A 89 -11.45 13.38 4.64
N GLY A 90 -12.66 13.21 5.17
CA GLY A 90 -13.86 13.94 4.73
C GLY A 90 -14.19 13.71 3.25
N ILE A 91 -14.15 12.46 2.81
CA ILE A 91 -14.49 12.01 1.46
C ILE A 91 -15.49 10.86 1.51
N SER A 92 -16.06 10.47 0.38
CA SER A 92 -16.89 9.26 0.30
C SER A 92 -16.04 7.99 0.31
N GLU A 93 -16.59 6.89 0.82
CA GLU A 93 -15.94 5.58 0.85
C GLU A 93 -15.51 5.11 -0.55
N SER A 94 -16.39 5.25 -1.54
CA SER A 94 -16.06 4.92 -2.93
C SER A 94 -14.87 5.73 -3.48
N ASN A 95 -14.70 6.97 -3.01
CA ASN A 95 -13.56 7.80 -3.42
C ASN A 95 -12.28 7.38 -2.69
N ALA A 96 -12.37 7.00 -1.41
CA ALA A 96 -11.24 6.44 -0.66
C ALA A 96 -10.72 5.16 -1.35
N TYR A 97 -11.61 4.23 -1.70
CA TYR A 97 -11.26 3.04 -2.48
C TYR A 97 -10.55 3.38 -3.79
N LYS A 98 -11.11 4.28 -4.60
CA LYS A 98 -10.53 4.67 -5.89
C LYS A 98 -9.15 5.31 -5.74
N ILE A 99 -8.93 6.09 -4.67
CA ILE A 99 -7.64 6.71 -4.37
C ILE A 99 -6.62 5.64 -3.97
N CYS A 100 -6.93 4.79 -2.99
CA CYS A 100 -6.03 3.72 -2.55
C CYS A 100 -5.66 2.81 -3.71
N LYS A 101 -6.66 2.34 -4.48
CA LYS A 101 -6.44 1.49 -5.65
C LYS A 101 -5.55 2.17 -6.70
N TRP A 102 -5.77 3.45 -6.99
CA TRP A 102 -4.93 4.19 -7.93
C TRP A 102 -3.48 4.32 -7.45
N VAL A 103 -3.26 4.56 -6.14
CA VAL A 103 -1.91 4.63 -5.56
C VAL A 103 -1.21 3.28 -5.68
N GLU A 104 -1.86 2.19 -5.28
CA GLU A 104 -1.33 0.83 -5.40
C GLU A 104 -0.97 0.50 -6.85
N ASP A 105 -1.92 0.64 -7.78
CA ASP A 105 -1.71 0.33 -9.21
C ASP A 105 -0.60 1.18 -9.84
N THR A 106 -0.37 2.38 -9.33
CA THR A 106 0.70 3.27 -9.83
C THR A 106 2.06 2.85 -9.30
N LEU A 107 2.17 2.58 -8.00
CA LEU A 107 3.43 2.21 -7.37
C LEU A 107 3.92 0.83 -7.82
N VAL A 108 3.02 -0.16 -7.94
CA VAL A 108 3.37 -1.51 -8.42
C VAL A 108 3.94 -1.52 -9.84
N LYS A 109 3.55 -0.55 -10.69
CA LYS A 109 4.08 -0.42 -12.05
C LYS A 109 5.48 0.18 -12.10
N ASP A 110 5.91 0.86 -11.05
CA ASP A 110 7.25 1.44 -10.97
C ASP A 110 8.24 0.36 -10.51
N LYS A 111 9.25 0.08 -11.33
CA LYS A 111 10.28 -0.92 -11.04
C LYS A 111 11.02 -0.71 -9.71
N ARG A 112 11.04 0.53 -9.21
CA ARG A 112 11.67 0.88 -7.91
C ARG A 112 10.94 0.29 -6.70
N PHE A 113 9.64 -0.03 -6.85
CA PHE A 113 8.80 -0.62 -5.80
C PHE A 113 8.35 -2.04 -6.13
N ALA A 114 8.72 -2.56 -7.30
CA ALA A 114 8.44 -3.93 -7.67
C ALA A 114 9.37 -4.89 -6.92
N LEU A 115 8.82 -5.99 -6.42
CA LEU A 115 9.63 -7.06 -5.86
C LEU A 115 10.43 -7.73 -6.99
N PRO A 116 11.70 -8.08 -6.74
CA PRO A 116 12.48 -8.84 -7.70
C PRO A 116 11.80 -10.17 -8.01
N GLY A 117 11.66 -10.49 -9.29
CA GLY A 117 11.09 -11.77 -9.70
C GLY A 117 11.99 -12.95 -9.31
N ARG A 118 11.44 -14.17 -9.31
CA ARG A 118 12.16 -15.40 -8.93
C ARG A 118 13.51 -15.56 -9.63
N LYS A 119 13.60 -15.23 -10.91
CA LYS A 119 14.87 -15.27 -11.65
C LYS A 119 15.90 -14.32 -11.10
N ALA A 120 15.51 -13.06 -10.82
CA ALA A 120 16.43 -12.07 -10.25
C ALA A 120 16.92 -12.45 -8.85
N LEU A 121 16.14 -13.20 -8.08
CA LEU A 121 16.55 -13.73 -6.77
C LEU A 121 17.52 -14.92 -6.91
N GLN A 122 17.44 -15.68 -8.02
CA GLN A 122 18.33 -16.81 -8.29
C GLN A 122 19.63 -16.38 -8.95
N ASP A 123 19.59 -15.33 -9.79
CA ASP A 123 20.75 -14.84 -10.58
C ASP A 123 21.54 -13.75 -9.82
N SER A 124 21.09 -13.29 -8.66
CA SER A 124 21.81 -12.26 -7.90
C SER A 124 23.00 -12.90 -7.18
N GLU A 125 24.20 -12.36 -7.37
CA GLU A 125 25.41 -12.66 -6.58
C GLU A 125 25.29 -12.16 -5.13
N THR A 126 24.07 -11.80 -4.70
CA THR A 126 23.82 -11.25 -3.37
C THR A 126 23.71 -12.40 -2.38
N GLU A 127 24.69 -12.52 -1.48
CA GLU A 127 24.57 -13.39 -0.31
C GLU A 127 23.53 -12.82 0.65
N TYR A 128 22.51 -13.61 0.94
CA TYR A 128 21.49 -13.26 1.94
C TYR A 128 21.92 -13.76 3.30
N GLU A 129 22.18 -12.87 4.22
CA GLU A 129 22.56 -13.21 5.61
C GLU A 129 21.40 -13.86 6.37
N VAL A 130 20.17 -13.45 6.11
CA VAL A 130 18.97 -14.01 6.73
C VAL A 130 17.84 -14.12 5.73
N VAL A 131 17.23 -15.30 5.64
CA VAL A 131 16.01 -15.55 4.87
C VAL A 131 14.86 -15.83 5.84
N LEU A 132 13.86 -14.94 5.88
CA LEU A 132 12.63 -15.15 6.63
C LEU A 132 11.62 -15.85 5.73
N ILE A 133 11.18 -17.04 6.15
CA ILE A 133 10.13 -17.81 5.47
C ILE A 133 8.88 -17.74 6.32
N ASP A 134 7.84 -17.06 5.82
CA ASP A 134 6.51 -17.08 6.41
C ASP A 134 5.69 -18.20 5.74
N ALA A 135 5.34 -19.20 6.53
CA ALA A 135 4.51 -20.32 6.09
C ALA A 135 3.09 -20.15 6.63
N SER A 136 2.14 -19.79 5.78
CA SER A 136 0.72 -19.80 6.13
C SER A 136 0.08 -21.15 5.82
N GLU A 137 -0.58 -21.75 6.81
CA GLU A 137 -1.43 -22.93 6.58
C GLU A 137 -2.79 -22.48 6.05
N SER A 138 -3.09 -22.82 4.81
CA SER A 138 -4.45 -22.69 4.26
C SER A 138 -5.22 -23.97 4.55
N PRO A 139 -6.38 -23.89 5.23
CA PRO A 139 -7.22 -25.07 5.41
C PRO A 139 -7.73 -25.57 4.05
N VAL A 140 -7.28 -26.77 3.66
CA VAL A 140 -7.76 -27.42 2.45
C VAL A 140 -8.94 -28.32 2.81
N GLU A 141 -10.05 -28.11 2.13
CA GLU A 141 -11.23 -28.98 2.28
C GLU A 141 -10.86 -30.44 1.92
N ARG A 142 -11.07 -31.37 2.86
CA ARG A 142 -10.70 -32.77 2.63
C ARG A 142 -11.59 -33.37 1.54
N PRO A 143 -11.01 -33.92 0.47
CA PRO A 143 -11.81 -34.62 -0.53
C PRO A 143 -12.58 -35.79 0.11
N LYS A 144 -13.87 -35.90 -0.19
CA LYS A 144 -14.78 -36.87 0.44
C LYS A 144 -14.43 -38.35 0.14
N LYS A 145 -13.58 -38.60 -0.86
CA LYS A 145 -13.33 -39.97 -1.39
C LYS A 145 -11.91 -40.51 -1.22
N ASP A 146 -10.90 -39.72 -0.89
CA ASP A 146 -9.54 -40.25 -0.76
C ASP A 146 -8.78 -39.59 0.40
N LYS A 147 -8.84 -40.28 1.56
CA LYS A 147 -8.16 -39.82 2.78
C LYS A 147 -6.67 -40.17 2.82
N SER A 148 -6.21 -41.10 1.96
CA SER A 148 -4.86 -41.64 1.99
C SER A 148 -3.80 -40.68 1.43
N ALA A 149 -4.11 -39.95 0.37
CA ALA A 149 -3.19 -39.04 -0.30
C ALA A 149 -2.78 -37.82 0.59
N ILE A 150 -3.70 -37.32 1.41
CA ILE A 150 -3.44 -36.17 2.29
C ILE A 150 -2.56 -36.55 3.49
N THR A 151 -2.66 -37.80 3.96
CA THR A 151 -1.86 -38.30 5.08
C THR A 151 -0.40 -38.49 4.67
N LEU A 152 -0.13 -38.85 3.41
CA LEU A 152 1.23 -38.96 2.86
C LEU A 152 1.92 -37.61 2.73
N ALA A 153 1.22 -36.55 2.31
CA ALA A 153 1.75 -35.23 2.21
C ALA A 153 2.19 -34.65 3.58
N LYS A 154 1.41 -34.91 4.64
CA LYS A 154 1.79 -34.52 6.01
C LYS A 154 3.03 -35.25 6.55
N ARG A 155 3.27 -36.50 6.18
CA ARG A 155 4.46 -37.24 6.61
C ARG A 155 5.76 -36.74 6.00
N ASN A 156 5.73 -36.24 4.77
CA ASN A 156 6.93 -35.74 4.07
C ASN A 156 7.40 -34.37 4.54
N VAL A 157 6.55 -33.55 5.16
CA VAL A 157 6.92 -32.22 5.68
C VAL A 157 7.64 -32.29 7.04
N ILE A 158 7.46 -33.38 7.81
CA ILE A 158 8.01 -33.48 9.18
C ILE A 158 9.44 -34.03 9.22
N HIS A 159 10.04 -34.50 8.10
CA HIS A 159 11.32 -35.23 8.10
C HIS A 159 12.53 -34.49 7.50
N SER A 160 12.46 -33.19 7.23
CA SER A 160 13.65 -32.40 6.93
C SER A 160 14.19 -31.70 8.19
N LYS A 161 14.83 -32.47 9.08
CA LYS A 161 15.68 -31.88 10.11
C LYS A 161 16.92 -31.25 9.43
N PRO A 162 17.26 -29.98 9.72
CA PRO A 162 18.53 -29.43 9.28
C PRO A 162 19.66 -30.21 9.96
N ARG A 163 20.59 -30.73 9.18
CA ARG A 163 21.86 -31.25 9.71
C ARG A 163 22.66 -30.04 10.22
N SER A 164 22.89 -30.02 11.51
CA SER A 164 23.89 -29.14 12.13
C SER A 164 25.28 -29.53 11.61
N LEU A 165 26.00 -28.53 11.11
CA LEU A 165 27.46 -28.50 11.03
C LEU A 165 28.01 -27.95 12.33
#